data_018b9bc2b4a89b021160543ed44ce7af
#
_entry.id   018b9bc2b4a89b021160543ed44ce7af
#
_cell.length_a   1.000
_cell.length_b   1.000
_cell.length_c   1.000
_cell.angle_alpha   90.00
_cell.angle_beta   90.00
_cell.angle_gamma   90.00
#
_symmetry.space_group_name_H-M   'P 1'
#
loop_
_entity.id
_entity.type
_entity.pdbx_description
1 polymer ?
#
loop_
_entity_poly.entity_id
_entity_poly.type
_entity_poly.pdbx_seq_one_letter_code
_entity_poly.pdbx_strand_id
1 'polypeptide(L)'
;MIFVFEFMNDEFDYAIFNALHNPDLNEFNEMFSDALSMSEEYCGECQRVCVTVFDNKEKTYEELFFDANKATEWFIERGFA
;
A
#
# COMPACT_ATOMS: atom_id res chain seq x y z
N MET A 1 1.98 4.17 14.31
CA MET A 1 1.50 3.14 13.37
C MET A 1 2.50 2.92 12.25
N ILE A 2 2.62 1.68 11.83
CA ILE A 2 3.50 1.31 10.72
C ILE A 2 2.64 0.84 9.55
N PHE A 3 2.88 1.42 8.38
CA PHE A 3 2.21 1.05 7.14
C PHE A 3 3.19 0.25 6.29
N VAL A 4 2.86 -0.99 6.00
CA VAL A 4 3.68 -1.86 5.17
C VAL A 4 3.02 -1.96 3.79
N PHE A 5 3.81 -1.69 2.74
CA PHE A 5 3.35 -1.72 1.37
C PHE A 5 3.94 -2.95 0.68
N GLU A 6 3.07 -3.79 0.15
CA GLU A 6 3.45 -4.96 -0.62
C GLU A 6 2.87 -4.85 -2.02
N PHE A 7 3.62 -5.29 -3.01
CA PHE A 7 3.17 -5.25 -4.40
C PHE A 7 3.06 -6.67 -4.97
N MET A 8 2.13 -6.87 -5.88
CA MET A 8 2.01 -8.14 -6.58
C MET A 8 3.09 -8.26 -7.65
N ASN A 9 3.85 -9.34 -7.60
CA ASN A 9 4.94 -9.62 -8.54
C ASN A 9 4.48 -10.55 -9.68
N ASP A 10 5.42 -10.94 -10.53
CA ASP A 10 5.17 -11.77 -11.71
C ASP A 10 4.80 -13.22 -11.39
N GLU A 11 4.96 -13.64 -10.14
CA GLU A 11 4.56 -14.97 -9.67
C GLU A 11 3.17 -14.95 -9.03
N PHE A 12 2.46 -13.83 -9.11
CA PHE A 12 1.16 -13.60 -8.47
C PHE A 12 1.24 -13.74 -6.96
N ASP A 13 2.36 -13.34 -6.39
CA ASP A 13 2.60 -13.33 -4.96
C ASP A 13 2.96 -11.92 -4.52
N TYR A 14 2.83 -11.61 -3.22
CA TYR A 14 3.13 -10.30 -2.69
C TYR A 14 4.55 -10.24 -2.17
N ALA A 15 5.26 -9.20 -2.59
CA ALA A 15 6.60 -8.91 -2.10
C ALA A 15 6.58 -7.59 -1.34
N ILE A 16 7.31 -7.50 -0.24
CA ILE A 16 7.42 -6.27 0.53
C ILE A 16 8.17 -5.23 -0.30
N PHE A 17 7.55 -4.06 -0.47
CA PHE A 17 8.17 -2.93 -1.13
C PHE A 17 8.88 -2.02 -0.13
N ASN A 18 8.13 -1.51 0.85
CA ASN A 18 8.68 -0.63 1.87
C ASN A 18 7.67 -0.46 3.01
N ALA A 19 8.08 0.27 4.04
CA ALA A 19 7.22 0.58 5.17
C ALA A 19 7.41 2.04 5.57
N LEU A 20 6.33 2.66 6.07
CA LEU A 20 6.35 4.03 6.57
C LEU A 20 5.83 4.05 8.01
N HIS A 21 6.43 4.91 8.81
CA HIS A 21 6.00 5.13 10.19
C HIS A 21 5.22 6.44 10.26
N ASN A 22 3.94 6.37 10.65
CA ASN A 22 3.03 7.52 10.76
C ASN A 22 3.09 8.46 9.53
N PRO A 23 2.88 7.95 8.31
CA PRO A 23 2.99 8.80 7.12
C PRO A 23 1.88 9.85 7.06
N ASP A 24 2.21 11.00 6.50
CA ASP A 24 1.18 11.96 6.10
C ASP A 24 0.60 11.53 4.74
N LEU A 25 -0.40 12.26 4.24
CA LEU A 25 -1.07 11.91 3.00
C LEU A 25 -0.10 11.91 1.81
N ASN A 26 0.81 12.88 1.75
CA ASN A 26 1.78 12.96 0.65
C ASN A 26 2.74 11.77 0.66
N GLU A 27 3.26 11.44 1.82
CA GLU A 27 4.16 10.30 1.99
C GLU A 27 3.46 8.99 1.63
N PHE A 28 2.21 8.83 2.09
CA PHE A 28 1.40 7.65 1.76
C PHE A 28 1.20 7.53 0.26
N ASN A 29 0.78 8.62 -0.40
CA ASN A 29 0.52 8.62 -1.84
C ASN A 29 1.77 8.33 -2.66
N GLU A 30 2.90 8.92 -2.31
CA GLU A 30 4.16 8.66 -3.00
C GLU A 30 4.57 7.19 -2.88
N MET A 31 4.54 6.66 -1.67
CA MET A 31 4.92 5.26 -1.43
C MET A 31 3.97 4.31 -2.15
N PHE A 32 2.66 4.59 -2.09
CA PHE A 32 1.67 3.77 -2.78
C PHE A 32 1.88 3.78 -4.28
N SER A 33 2.10 4.95 -4.87
CA SER A 33 2.33 5.09 -6.31
C SER A 33 3.59 4.34 -6.75
N ASP A 34 4.65 4.42 -5.97
CA ASP A 34 5.90 3.70 -6.26
C ASP A 34 5.67 2.19 -6.20
N ALA A 35 4.96 1.70 -5.19
CA ALA A 35 4.64 0.29 -5.06
C ALA A 35 3.75 -0.20 -6.20
N LEU A 36 2.77 0.61 -6.61
CA LEU A 36 1.87 0.27 -7.72
C LEU A 36 2.65 0.22 -9.04
N SER A 37 3.56 1.15 -9.27
CA SER A 37 4.43 1.15 -10.45
C SER A 37 5.30 -0.10 -10.50
N MET A 38 5.80 -0.53 -9.35
CA MET A 38 6.58 -1.76 -9.26
C MET A 38 5.73 -2.98 -9.63
N SER A 39 4.49 -3.04 -9.13
CA SER A 39 3.57 -4.12 -9.47
C SER A 39 3.21 -4.11 -10.96
N GLU A 40 3.01 -2.94 -11.54
CA GLU A 40 2.75 -2.79 -12.97
C GLU A 40 3.91 -3.32 -13.80
N GLU A 41 5.13 -3.04 -13.39
CA GLU A 41 6.34 -3.53 -14.08
C GLU A 41 6.41 -5.06 -14.11
N TYR A 42 6.03 -5.71 -13.00
CA TYR A 42 6.13 -7.17 -12.88
C TYR A 42 4.86 -7.91 -13.30
N CYS A 43 3.68 -7.32 -13.12
CA CYS A 43 2.39 -7.98 -13.38
C CYS A 43 1.58 -7.39 -14.52
N GLY A 44 2.00 -6.24 -15.06
CA GLY A 44 1.24 -5.59 -16.13
C GLY A 44 -0.16 -5.18 -15.66
N GLU A 45 -1.18 -5.69 -16.33
CA GLU A 45 -2.58 -5.31 -16.04
C GLU A 45 -3.13 -5.86 -14.73
N CYS A 46 -2.39 -6.76 -14.09
CA CYS A 46 -2.81 -7.34 -12.81
C CYS A 46 -2.20 -6.62 -11.61
N GLN A 47 -1.73 -5.40 -11.80
CA GLN A 47 -1.07 -4.66 -10.75
C GLN A 47 -1.98 -4.43 -9.54
N ARG A 48 -1.40 -4.55 -8.36
CA ARG A 48 -2.10 -4.27 -7.11
C ARG A 48 -1.11 -4.10 -5.97
N VAL A 49 -1.54 -3.36 -4.95
CA VAL A 49 -0.75 -3.10 -3.74
C VAL A 49 -1.58 -3.49 -2.53
N CYS A 50 -0.96 -4.21 -1.62
CA CYS A 50 -1.56 -4.54 -0.34
C CYS A 50 -0.95 -3.60 0.72
N VAL A 51 -1.81 -2.91 1.46
CA VAL A 51 -1.39 -2.03 2.55
C VAL A 51 -1.81 -2.67 3.87
N THR A 52 -0.85 -2.92 4.74
CA THR A 52 -1.09 -3.47 6.06
C THR A 52 -0.68 -2.45 7.10
N VAL A 53 -1.55 -2.20 8.07
CA VAL A 53 -1.29 -1.23 9.14
C VAL A 53 -1.13 -1.97 10.46
N PHE A 54 -0.03 -1.68 11.15
CA PHE A 54 0.26 -2.22 12.49
C PHE A 54 0.22 -1.10 13.52
N ASP A 55 -0.50 -1.34 14.61
CA ASP A 55 -0.53 -0.45 15.76
C ASP A 55 -0.13 -1.26 16.99
N ASN A 56 0.95 -0.84 17.67
CA ASN A 56 1.50 -1.57 18.83
C ASN A 56 1.74 -3.06 18.53
N LYS A 57 2.30 -3.35 17.35
CA LYS A 57 2.61 -4.71 16.88
C LYS A 57 1.38 -5.55 16.53
N GLU A 58 0.18 -4.98 16.61
CA GLU A 58 -1.04 -5.64 16.19
C GLU A 58 -1.46 -5.16 14.81
N LYS A 59 -1.81 -6.10 13.94
CA LYS A 59 -2.34 -5.78 12.63
C LYS A 59 -3.77 -5.24 12.79
N THR A 60 -4.00 -3.98 12.44
CA THR A 60 -5.31 -3.34 12.55
C THR A 60 -6.07 -3.32 11.24
N TYR A 61 -5.36 -3.16 10.12
CA TYR A 61 -5.97 -3.13 8.79
C TYR A 61 -5.08 -3.88 7.81
N GLU A 62 -5.72 -4.49 6.82
CA GLU A 62 -5.06 -5.09 5.66
C GLU A 62 -6.01 -4.91 4.49
N GLU A 63 -5.62 -4.07 3.53
CA GLU A 63 -6.46 -3.73 2.40
C GLU A 63 -5.71 -3.85 1.09
N LEU A 64 -6.43 -4.30 0.07
CA LEU A 64 -5.90 -4.49 -1.26
C LEU A 64 -6.46 -3.42 -2.19
N PHE A 65 -5.58 -2.75 -2.93
CA PHE A 65 -5.98 -1.69 -3.83
C PHE A 65 -5.44 -1.91 -5.24
N PHE A 66 -6.27 -1.56 -6.23
CA PHE A 66 -5.91 -1.64 -7.65
C PHE A 66 -5.56 -0.27 -8.24
N ASP A 67 -5.88 0.82 -7.55
CA ASP A 67 -5.56 2.16 -8.01
C ASP A 67 -5.31 3.12 -6.83
N ALA A 68 -4.59 4.21 -7.13
CA ALA A 68 -4.18 5.17 -6.12
C ALA A 68 -5.35 5.98 -5.54
N ASN A 69 -6.40 6.22 -6.32
CA ASN A 69 -7.54 7.00 -5.85
C ASN A 69 -8.27 6.29 -4.72
N LYS A 70 -8.48 4.98 -4.85
CA LYS A 70 -9.14 4.19 -3.81
C LYS A 70 -8.29 4.12 -2.54
N ALA A 71 -6.98 4.00 -2.69
CA ALA A 71 -6.08 3.99 -1.54
C ALA A 71 -6.09 5.34 -0.81
N THR A 72 -6.09 6.44 -1.55
CA THR A 72 -6.16 7.79 -0.98
C THR A 72 -7.47 8.00 -0.22
N GLU A 73 -8.60 7.61 -0.81
CA GLU A 73 -9.90 7.69 -0.16
C GLU A 73 -9.91 6.91 1.15
N TRP A 74 -9.40 5.70 1.12
CA TRP A 74 -9.32 4.84 2.30
C TRP A 74 -8.48 5.48 3.40
N PHE A 75 -7.33 6.04 3.05
CA PHE A 75 -6.44 6.70 4.01
C PHE A 75 -7.13 7.86 4.72
N ILE A 76 -7.85 8.67 3.95
CA ILE A 76 -8.59 9.83 4.48
C ILE A 76 -9.78 9.36 5.34
N GLU A 77 -10.57 8.42 4.84
CA GLU A 77 -11.77 7.91 5.54
C GLU A 77 -11.46 7.23 6.86
N ARG A 78 -10.29 6.60 6.96
CA ARG A 78 -9.87 5.96 8.20
C ARG A 78 -9.29 6.95 9.21
N GLY A 79 -9.16 8.22 8.85
CA GLY A 79 -8.68 9.25 9.76
C GLY A 79 -7.17 9.31 9.91
N PHE A 80 -6.43 8.76 8.97
CA PHE A 80 -4.96 8.81 9.00
C PHE A 80 -4.40 10.14 8.51
N ALA A 81 -5.19 10.86 7.72
CA ALA A 81 -4.79 12.16 7.20
C ALA A 81 -5.05 13.30 8.18
#